data_40c50545783415f0c905114da859d983
#
_entry.id   40c50545783415f0c905114da859d983
#
_cell.length_a   1.000
_cell.length_b   1.000
_cell.length_c   1.000
_cell.angle_alpha   90.00
_cell.angle_beta   90.00
_cell.angle_gamma   90.00
#
_symmetry.space_group_name_H-M   'P 1'
#
loop_
_entity.id
_entity.type
_entity.pdbx_description
1 polymer ?
#
loop_
_entity_poly.entity_id
_entity_poly.type
_entity_poly.pdbx_seq_one_letter_code
_entity_poly.pdbx_strand_id
1 'polypeptide(L)'
;MQGLALFLAFTAAARAQTVDSGSTGSLGALVVTNDTFVQLPPDGKLNYTTVTVEAGATLRFGKNPLNTPVYLLATSDVVIRGVIDVSGSYGGNNLGQGGPGGFNGGAPGISSDPGDGEGPGGGQGGVWGTDKYPGNGSHGSTGVRSLGPKYGNRELQPLIGGSGGGGQGASGGSGGGGAILIASNTKIEVSGGGIWAIGGQSFDWAGNREGGGAGGAVRLVAPAIGGAGGSSEVNCSGALHAGTGRIRIDGTYLGGISFNGLAQVGQNFVVIPAAQPSLRFIEAAGQAIPVDAGNTIRLNLSRTASTNQTVKLRLAGFTGFVPVTVAVLPEEAASSRVVTEINMAGNATAETTVNVTLTPGMVNRIQAWTQ
;
A
#
# COMPACT_ATOMS: atom_id res chain seq x y z
N MET A 1 -22.63 5.52 -68.92
CA MET A 1 -22.68 4.62 -67.76
C MET A 1 -22.20 5.40 -66.52
N GLN A 2 -23.15 5.87 -65.68
CA GLN A 2 -22.82 6.54 -64.42
C GLN A 2 -22.77 5.50 -63.30
N GLY A 3 -21.60 5.32 -62.71
CA GLY A 3 -21.40 4.42 -61.57
C GLY A 3 -21.86 5.10 -60.29
N LEU A 4 -22.86 4.51 -59.63
CA LEU A 4 -23.36 4.93 -58.32
C LEU A 4 -22.42 4.32 -57.24
N ALA A 5 -21.65 5.15 -56.56
CA ALA A 5 -20.84 4.71 -55.40
C ALA A 5 -21.72 4.72 -54.15
N LEU A 6 -22.00 3.52 -53.60
CA LEU A 6 -22.72 3.35 -52.32
C LEU A 6 -21.73 3.49 -51.17
N PHE A 7 -21.79 4.61 -50.43
CA PHE A 7 -21.08 4.79 -49.16
C PHE A 7 -21.86 4.13 -48.02
N LEU A 8 -21.43 2.97 -47.55
CA LEU A 8 -21.90 2.40 -46.27
C LEU A 8 -21.18 3.12 -45.11
N ALA A 9 -21.89 4.01 -44.42
CA ALA A 9 -21.44 4.53 -43.14
C ALA A 9 -21.69 3.48 -42.03
N PHE A 10 -20.65 2.81 -41.57
CA PHE A 10 -20.72 2.03 -40.36
C PHE A 10 -20.70 2.96 -39.16
N THR A 11 -21.85 3.25 -38.57
CA THR A 11 -21.94 3.83 -37.25
C THR A 11 -21.66 2.70 -36.24
N ALA A 12 -20.41 2.57 -35.79
CA ALA A 12 -20.10 1.78 -34.61
C ALA A 12 -20.73 2.49 -33.41
N ALA A 13 -21.85 1.99 -32.92
CA ALA A 13 -22.37 2.39 -31.62
C ALA A 13 -21.35 1.93 -30.56
N ALA A 14 -20.55 2.87 -30.08
CA ALA A 14 -19.70 2.61 -28.92
C ALA A 14 -20.63 2.25 -27.77
N ARG A 15 -20.68 0.97 -27.38
CA ARG A 15 -21.35 0.57 -26.16
C ARG A 15 -20.62 1.25 -25.01
N ALA A 16 -21.30 2.13 -24.27
CA ALA A 16 -20.77 2.67 -23.04
C ALA A 16 -20.46 1.48 -22.13
N GLN A 17 -19.20 1.34 -21.76
CA GLN A 17 -18.75 0.26 -20.89
C GLN A 17 -19.31 0.53 -19.49
N THR A 18 -20.10 -0.39 -18.96
CA THR A 18 -20.63 -0.28 -17.60
C THR A 18 -19.56 -0.76 -16.61
N VAL A 19 -19.27 0.04 -15.63
CA VAL A 19 -18.41 -0.30 -14.49
C VAL A 19 -19.32 -0.46 -13.27
N ASP A 20 -19.14 -1.55 -12.53
CA ASP A 20 -19.71 -1.69 -11.20
C ASP A 20 -18.59 -1.40 -10.18
N SER A 21 -18.69 -0.28 -9.48
CA SER A 21 -17.76 0.10 -8.42
C SER A 21 -17.82 -0.82 -7.21
N GLY A 22 -18.89 -1.64 -7.08
CA GLY A 22 -19.19 -2.42 -5.90
C GLY A 22 -19.70 -1.59 -4.71
N SER A 23 -19.96 -0.29 -4.92
CA SER A 23 -20.54 0.56 -3.87
C SER A 23 -22.03 0.23 -3.65
N THR A 24 -22.43 0.13 -2.39
CA THR A 24 -23.85 0.05 -1.98
C THR A 24 -24.50 1.43 -1.83
N GLY A 25 -23.72 2.51 -1.86
CA GLY A 25 -24.20 3.87 -1.60
C GLY A 25 -24.68 4.11 -0.15
N SER A 26 -24.42 3.19 0.76
CA SER A 26 -24.98 3.19 2.14
C SER A 26 -24.56 4.39 2.99
N LEU A 27 -23.44 5.05 2.66
CA LEU A 27 -22.95 6.24 3.34
C LEU A 27 -23.51 7.55 2.74
N GLY A 28 -24.33 7.49 1.68
CA GLY A 28 -24.85 8.68 1.00
C GLY A 28 -23.78 9.45 0.22
N ALA A 29 -23.96 10.75 0.05
CA ALA A 29 -23.01 11.63 -0.61
C ALA A 29 -21.92 12.09 0.35
N LEU A 30 -20.66 12.05 -0.07
CA LEU A 30 -19.55 12.67 0.65
C LEU A 30 -19.21 14.02 -0.01
N VAL A 31 -19.30 15.11 0.78
CA VAL A 31 -18.85 16.44 0.36
C VAL A 31 -17.85 16.95 1.39
N VAL A 32 -16.61 17.11 0.96
CA VAL A 32 -15.48 17.55 1.79
C VAL A 32 -15.17 18.99 1.44
N THR A 33 -15.53 19.92 2.34
CA THR A 33 -15.33 21.38 2.16
C THR A 33 -14.18 21.93 3.01
N ASN A 34 -13.70 21.14 3.98
CA ASN A 34 -12.58 21.45 4.86
C ASN A 34 -11.76 20.19 5.09
N ASP A 35 -10.59 20.32 5.70
CA ASP A 35 -9.77 19.17 6.07
C ASP A 35 -10.58 18.18 6.90
N THR A 36 -10.72 16.98 6.38
CA THR A 36 -11.58 15.93 6.93
C THR A 36 -10.79 14.65 7.13
N PHE A 37 -11.01 14.01 8.26
CA PHE A 37 -10.41 12.74 8.60
C PHE A 37 -11.50 11.65 8.74
N VAL A 38 -11.39 10.58 7.98
CA VAL A 38 -12.32 9.45 7.98
C VAL A 38 -11.63 8.22 8.56
N GLN A 39 -12.18 7.65 9.64
CA GLN A 39 -11.67 6.40 10.19
C GLN A 39 -12.09 5.23 9.29
N LEU A 40 -11.12 4.40 8.87
CA LEU A 40 -11.41 3.24 8.03
C LEU A 40 -12.13 2.13 8.81
N PRO A 41 -13.18 1.53 8.22
CA PRO A 41 -13.74 0.28 8.73
C PRO A 41 -12.75 -0.88 8.59
N PRO A 42 -12.99 -2.03 9.26
CA PRO A 42 -12.06 -3.16 9.23
C PRO A 42 -11.72 -3.69 7.84
N ASP A 43 -12.63 -3.61 6.88
CA ASP A 43 -12.43 -4.04 5.50
C ASP A 43 -11.91 -2.93 4.56
N GLY A 44 -11.75 -1.70 5.07
CA GLY A 44 -11.28 -0.54 4.33
C GLY A 44 -12.28 0.03 3.31
N LYS A 45 -13.54 -0.47 3.25
CA LYS A 45 -14.52 -0.10 2.23
C LYS A 45 -15.42 1.04 2.67
N LEU A 46 -15.46 2.08 1.87
CA LEU A 46 -16.31 3.27 2.06
C LEU A 46 -17.28 3.37 0.87
N ASN A 47 -18.56 3.15 1.13
CA ASN A 47 -19.60 2.98 0.11
C ASN A 47 -20.45 4.27 -0.02
N TYR A 48 -20.07 5.17 -0.89
CA TYR A 48 -20.78 6.42 -1.13
C TYR A 48 -21.66 6.37 -2.40
N THR A 49 -22.59 7.31 -2.50
CA THR A 49 -23.32 7.58 -3.74
C THR A 49 -22.48 8.46 -4.67
N THR A 50 -21.95 9.57 -4.15
CA THR A 50 -21.03 10.50 -4.82
C THR A 50 -19.91 10.89 -3.88
N VAL A 51 -18.78 11.33 -4.42
CA VAL A 51 -17.67 11.89 -3.64
C VAL A 51 -17.25 13.21 -4.26
N THR A 52 -17.24 14.28 -3.48
CA THR A 52 -16.73 15.59 -3.88
C THR A 52 -15.73 16.08 -2.84
N VAL A 53 -14.50 16.38 -3.26
CA VAL A 53 -13.50 17.06 -2.43
C VAL A 53 -13.29 18.45 -3.03
N GLU A 54 -13.73 19.47 -2.31
CA GLU A 54 -13.67 20.87 -2.79
C GLU A 54 -12.26 21.44 -2.75
N ALA A 55 -12.01 22.49 -3.52
CA ALA A 55 -10.72 23.16 -3.60
C ALA A 55 -10.29 23.69 -2.21
N GLY A 56 -9.04 23.44 -1.84
CA GLY A 56 -8.48 23.81 -0.54
C GLY A 56 -8.76 22.82 0.59
N ALA A 57 -9.63 21.82 0.39
CA ALA A 57 -9.90 20.78 1.37
C ALA A 57 -9.02 19.54 1.17
N THR A 58 -8.68 18.86 2.26
CA THR A 58 -7.95 17.59 2.22
C THR A 58 -8.75 16.49 2.93
N LEU A 59 -8.96 15.37 2.21
CA LEU A 59 -9.54 14.14 2.77
C LEU A 59 -8.42 13.18 3.16
N ARG A 60 -8.33 12.84 4.45
CA ARG A 60 -7.39 11.87 5.01
C ARG A 60 -8.10 10.70 5.66
N PHE A 61 -7.40 9.58 5.80
CA PHE A 61 -7.97 8.34 6.34
C PHE A 61 -7.16 7.83 7.52
N GLY A 62 -7.87 7.43 8.58
CA GLY A 62 -7.29 6.73 9.72
C GLY A 62 -6.98 5.29 9.39
N LYS A 63 -5.71 4.91 9.59
CA LYS A 63 -5.28 3.52 9.45
C LYS A 63 -6.03 2.64 10.45
N ASN A 64 -6.68 1.58 9.97
CA ASN A 64 -7.30 0.61 10.85
C ASN A 64 -6.28 -0.42 11.37
N PRO A 65 -6.61 -1.19 12.43
CA PRO A 65 -5.68 -2.17 13.01
C PRO A 65 -5.20 -3.26 12.04
N LEU A 66 -5.99 -3.58 11.01
CA LEU A 66 -5.64 -4.55 9.97
C LEU A 66 -4.76 -3.96 8.86
N ASN A 67 -4.51 -2.65 8.92
CA ASN A 67 -3.77 -1.92 7.90
C ASN A 67 -4.31 -2.17 6.48
N THR A 68 -5.63 -2.18 6.33
CA THR A 68 -6.23 -2.36 5.01
C THR A 68 -6.01 -1.13 4.13
N PRO A 69 -5.93 -1.30 2.80
CA PRO A 69 -6.01 -0.19 1.86
C PRO A 69 -7.35 0.55 1.95
N VAL A 70 -7.39 1.76 1.39
CA VAL A 70 -8.63 2.50 1.22
C VAL A 70 -9.35 2.02 -0.04
N TYR A 71 -10.61 1.62 0.08
CA TYR A 71 -11.51 1.36 -1.03
C TYR A 71 -12.62 2.43 -1.02
N LEU A 72 -12.43 3.50 -1.79
CA LEU A 72 -13.38 4.61 -1.93
C LEU A 72 -14.29 4.33 -3.11
N LEU A 73 -15.49 3.84 -2.84
CA LEU A 73 -16.42 3.33 -3.85
C LEU A 73 -17.62 4.27 -3.98
N ALA A 74 -18.01 4.62 -5.21
CA ALA A 74 -19.13 5.48 -5.48
C ALA A 74 -20.06 4.89 -6.56
N THR A 75 -21.38 4.98 -6.34
CA THR A 75 -22.36 4.57 -7.34
C THR A 75 -22.53 5.61 -8.46
N SER A 76 -21.99 6.82 -8.27
CA SER A 76 -22.01 7.91 -9.25
C SER A 76 -20.67 8.67 -9.24
N ASP A 77 -20.67 9.95 -9.57
CA ASP A 77 -19.48 10.76 -9.84
C ASP A 77 -18.54 10.88 -8.62
N VAL A 78 -17.24 10.83 -8.91
CA VAL A 78 -16.16 11.23 -8.01
C VAL A 78 -15.47 12.46 -8.59
N VAL A 79 -15.51 13.58 -7.87
CA VAL A 79 -14.93 14.86 -8.29
C VAL A 79 -13.95 15.38 -7.25
N ILE A 80 -12.69 15.55 -7.63
CA ILE A 80 -11.59 15.91 -6.74
C ILE A 80 -11.01 17.23 -7.19
N ARG A 81 -11.35 18.33 -6.46
CA ARG A 81 -10.80 19.67 -6.64
C ARG A 81 -9.78 20.01 -5.56
N GLY A 82 -9.86 19.34 -4.41
CA GLY A 82 -8.91 19.40 -3.31
C GLY A 82 -7.96 18.20 -3.34
N VAL A 83 -7.61 17.66 -2.19
CA VAL A 83 -6.63 16.58 -2.06
C VAL A 83 -7.24 15.35 -1.36
N ILE A 84 -6.99 14.18 -1.90
CA ILE A 84 -7.14 12.91 -1.20
C ILE A 84 -5.73 12.43 -0.83
N ASP A 85 -5.45 12.25 0.47
CA ASP A 85 -4.10 12.00 0.98
C ASP A 85 -4.03 10.71 1.80
N VAL A 86 -3.28 9.75 1.28
CA VAL A 86 -2.92 8.47 1.93
C VAL A 86 -1.41 8.34 2.10
N SER A 87 -0.68 9.45 2.17
CA SER A 87 0.78 9.47 2.25
C SER A 87 1.29 8.88 3.57
N GLY A 88 2.53 8.43 3.57
CA GLY A 88 3.27 8.06 4.77
C GLY A 88 3.83 9.29 5.49
N SER A 89 4.06 9.17 6.80
CA SER A 89 4.60 10.26 7.60
C SER A 89 6.13 10.21 7.71
N TYR A 90 6.71 11.38 7.97
CA TYR A 90 8.11 11.50 8.36
C TYR A 90 8.40 10.77 9.69
N GLY A 91 9.58 10.20 9.83
CA GLY A 91 10.02 9.50 11.03
C GLY A 91 10.36 10.45 12.18
N GLY A 92 11.49 11.10 12.13
CA GLY A 92 11.94 11.98 13.23
C GLY A 92 12.26 11.20 14.52
N ASN A 93 11.82 11.70 15.67
CA ASN A 93 12.09 11.07 16.99
C ASN A 93 11.34 9.74 17.21
N ASN A 94 10.42 9.39 16.33
CA ASN A 94 9.68 8.13 16.33
C ASN A 94 9.74 7.51 14.93
N LEU A 95 9.33 6.26 14.80
CA LEU A 95 9.14 5.68 13.47
C LEU A 95 8.00 6.41 12.72
N GLY A 96 8.21 6.69 11.44
CA GLY A 96 7.18 7.22 10.55
C GLY A 96 6.09 6.18 10.30
N GLN A 97 4.84 6.59 10.40
CA GLN A 97 3.70 5.72 10.11
C GLN A 97 3.51 5.61 8.60
N GLY A 98 3.33 4.40 8.10
CA GLY A 98 2.86 4.20 6.73
C GLY A 98 1.42 4.70 6.57
N GLY A 99 1.06 5.18 5.38
CA GLY A 99 -0.34 5.42 5.05
C GLY A 99 -1.17 4.14 5.11
N PRO A 100 -2.52 4.21 5.03
CA PRO A 100 -3.38 3.02 5.03
C PRO A 100 -2.96 2.02 3.93
N GLY A 101 -2.72 0.76 4.29
CA GLY A 101 -2.17 -0.25 3.38
C GLY A 101 -0.67 -0.15 3.10
N GLY A 102 0.01 0.88 3.65
CA GLY A 102 1.46 1.06 3.59
C GLY A 102 2.16 0.64 4.89
N PHE A 103 3.49 0.58 4.87
CA PHE A 103 4.30 0.04 5.95
C PHE A 103 5.05 1.13 6.71
N ASN A 104 5.27 0.90 7.99
CA ASN A 104 5.94 1.87 8.85
C ASN A 104 7.46 1.88 8.60
N GLY A 105 8.10 2.99 8.96
CA GLY A 105 9.55 3.07 9.05
C GLY A 105 10.12 2.25 10.20
N GLY A 106 11.43 2.06 10.19
CA GLY A 106 12.17 1.43 11.28
C GLY A 106 12.19 2.31 12.53
N ALA A 107 12.22 1.69 13.70
CA ALA A 107 12.32 2.41 14.96
C ALA A 107 13.69 3.10 15.12
N PRO A 108 13.79 4.23 15.85
CA PRO A 108 15.08 4.78 16.26
C PRO A 108 15.79 3.82 17.23
N GLY A 109 17.12 3.76 17.19
CA GLY A 109 17.94 2.97 18.13
C GLY A 109 18.90 3.87 18.88
N ILE A 110 18.59 4.23 20.12
CA ILE A 110 19.34 5.24 20.88
C ILE A 110 20.71 4.70 21.33
N SER A 111 20.84 3.41 21.57
CA SER A 111 22.04 2.77 22.12
C SER A 111 22.53 1.57 21.34
N SER A 112 21.89 1.21 20.25
CA SER A 112 22.14 0.00 19.47
C SER A 112 21.80 0.19 18.00
N ASP A 113 21.62 -0.88 17.27
CA ASP A 113 21.21 -0.87 15.86
C ASP A 113 19.75 -0.42 15.73
N PRO A 114 19.46 0.70 15.03
CA PRO A 114 18.10 1.10 14.71
C PRO A 114 17.37 0.04 13.90
N GLY A 115 16.04 0.04 14.01
CA GLY A 115 15.18 -0.91 13.31
C GLY A 115 15.20 -0.76 11.80
N ASP A 116 15.04 -1.86 11.10
CA ASP A 116 14.78 -1.88 9.67
C ASP A 116 13.34 -1.43 9.37
N GLY A 117 13.13 -0.82 8.20
CA GLY A 117 11.79 -0.47 7.72
C GLY A 117 10.93 -1.71 7.48
N GLU A 118 9.63 -1.56 7.72
CA GLU A 118 8.64 -2.61 7.52
C GLU A 118 8.30 -2.81 6.03
N GLY A 119 7.72 -3.96 5.73
CA GLY A 119 7.22 -4.33 4.41
C GLY A 119 8.23 -5.10 3.55
N PRO A 120 7.77 -5.61 2.37
CA PRO A 120 8.59 -6.46 1.50
C PRO A 120 9.89 -5.82 1.06
N GLY A 121 9.89 -4.51 0.81
CA GLY A 121 11.05 -3.72 0.41
C GLY A 121 11.50 -2.73 1.48
N GLY A 122 11.45 -3.09 2.77
CA GLY A 122 11.90 -2.21 3.85
C GLY A 122 13.36 -1.79 3.73
N GLY A 123 13.68 -0.56 4.12
CA GLY A 123 15.05 -0.05 4.16
C GLY A 123 15.83 -0.61 5.35
N GLN A 124 17.13 -0.86 5.20
CA GLN A 124 17.97 -1.29 6.33
C GLN A 124 18.10 -0.20 7.41
N GLY A 125 18.22 -0.57 8.67
CA GLY A 125 18.60 0.33 9.75
C GLY A 125 20.08 0.75 9.61
N GLY A 126 20.37 2.02 9.87
CA GLY A 126 21.73 2.57 9.84
C GLY A 126 22.30 2.70 11.23
N VAL A 127 23.62 2.57 11.37
CA VAL A 127 24.33 2.73 12.64
C VAL A 127 25.10 4.05 12.64
N TRP A 128 24.80 4.89 13.62
CA TRP A 128 25.46 6.17 13.79
C TRP A 128 26.97 6.05 13.96
N GLY A 129 27.73 6.90 13.28
CA GLY A 129 29.19 6.90 13.38
C GLY A 129 29.89 5.76 12.66
N THR A 130 29.19 5.03 11.80
CA THR A 130 29.73 3.97 10.94
C THR A 130 29.35 4.21 9.48
N ASP A 131 29.88 3.38 8.59
CA ASP A 131 29.51 3.39 7.16
C ASP A 131 28.18 2.66 6.87
N LYS A 132 27.47 2.20 7.90
CA LYS A 132 26.14 1.58 7.78
C LYS A 132 25.07 2.66 7.79
N TYR A 133 24.78 3.23 6.64
CA TYR A 133 23.72 4.22 6.47
C TYR A 133 22.32 3.59 6.42
N PRO A 134 21.26 4.30 6.82
CA PRO A 134 19.89 3.79 6.70
C PRO A 134 19.50 3.65 5.23
N GLY A 135 18.69 2.65 4.96
CA GLY A 135 18.17 2.37 3.64
C GLY A 135 16.78 2.98 3.44
N ASN A 136 16.44 3.16 2.19
CA ASN A 136 15.15 3.67 1.76
C ASN A 136 14.20 2.53 1.37
N GLY A 137 12.90 2.71 1.58
CA GLY A 137 11.90 1.72 1.19
C GLY A 137 11.82 1.50 -0.33
N SER A 138 11.44 0.29 -0.74
CA SER A 138 11.11 -0.07 -2.13
C SER A 138 9.60 -0.24 -2.31
N HIS A 139 9.12 -0.12 -3.55
CA HIS A 139 7.80 -0.53 -3.99
C HIS A 139 7.81 -0.84 -5.50
N GLY A 140 7.32 0.03 -6.35
CA GLY A 140 7.34 -0.12 -7.80
C GLY A 140 8.75 -0.08 -8.38
N SER A 141 9.65 0.67 -7.76
CA SER A 141 11.10 0.63 -7.99
C SER A 141 11.85 0.37 -6.69
N THR A 142 13.13 0.08 -6.80
CA THR A 142 13.99 -0.23 -5.66
C THR A 142 14.49 1.05 -5.01
N GLY A 143 14.40 1.16 -3.70
CA GLY A 143 15.07 2.19 -2.89
C GLY A 143 16.54 1.85 -2.66
N VAL A 144 17.36 2.88 -2.45
CA VAL A 144 18.78 2.70 -2.14
C VAL A 144 18.92 2.00 -0.77
N ARG A 145 19.73 0.96 -0.68
CA ARG A 145 19.95 0.12 0.52
C ARG A 145 18.66 -0.52 1.07
N SER A 146 17.71 -0.80 0.21
CA SER A 146 16.54 -1.60 0.57
C SER A 146 16.95 -3.05 0.84
N LEU A 147 16.32 -3.68 1.83
CA LEU A 147 16.54 -5.09 2.18
C LEU A 147 15.74 -6.05 1.29
N GLY A 148 14.84 -5.55 0.48
CA GLY A 148 14.02 -6.36 -0.40
C GLY A 148 13.88 -5.78 -1.79
N PRO A 149 13.40 -6.60 -2.74
CA PRO A 149 13.21 -6.19 -4.12
C PRO A 149 12.05 -5.20 -4.27
N LYS A 150 11.87 -4.67 -5.46
CA LYS A 150 10.61 -4.07 -5.88
C LYS A 150 9.50 -5.14 -5.85
N TYR A 151 8.28 -4.73 -5.53
CA TYR A 151 7.12 -5.62 -5.41
C TYR A 151 5.83 -4.96 -5.92
N GLY A 152 4.72 -5.67 -5.76
CA GLY A 152 3.43 -5.29 -6.33
C GLY A 152 3.39 -5.52 -7.84
N ASN A 153 2.22 -5.75 -8.38
CA ASN A 153 2.01 -5.99 -9.80
C ASN A 153 1.41 -4.76 -10.51
N ARG A 154 1.34 -4.82 -11.83
CA ARG A 154 0.82 -3.74 -12.67
C ARG A 154 -0.68 -3.54 -12.55
N GLU A 155 -1.41 -4.57 -12.15
CA GLU A 155 -2.86 -4.55 -11.99
C GLU A 155 -3.28 -3.98 -10.63
N LEU A 156 -2.32 -3.81 -9.70
CA LEU A 156 -2.56 -3.45 -8.30
C LEU A 156 -3.59 -4.38 -7.64
N GLN A 157 -3.45 -5.67 -7.88
CA GLN A 157 -4.23 -6.74 -7.28
C GLN A 157 -3.28 -7.85 -6.80
N PRO A 158 -3.01 -7.93 -5.48
CA PRO A 158 -3.57 -7.12 -4.39
C PRO A 158 -3.09 -5.67 -4.41
N LEU A 159 -3.92 -4.79 -3.84
CA LEU A 159 -3.60 -3.39 -3.63
C LEU A 159 -2.73 -3.25 -2.37
N ILE A 160 -1.47 -2.85 -2.52
CA ILE A 160 -0.48 -2.77 -1.44
C ILE A 160 0.27 -1.45 -1.55
N GLY A 161 0.54 -0.81 -0.42
CA GLY A 161 1.30 0.43 -0.34
C GLY A 161 2.81 0.24 -0.30
N GLY A 162 3.54 1.34 -0.15
CA GLY A 162 5.00 1.39 -0.12
C GLY A 162 5.60 0.91 1.20
N SER A 163 6.82 0.39 1.16
CA SER A 163 7.61 0.01 2.33
C SER A 163 8.24 1.22 3.02
N GLY A 164 8.46 1.10 4.31
CA GLY A 164 9.13 2.10 5.12
C GLY A 164 10.65 2.11 4.93
N GLY A 165 11.27 3.23 5.26
CA GLY A 165 12.72 3.37 5.36
C GLY A 165 13.28 2.91 6.70
N GLY A 166 14.58 2.65 6.79
CA GLY A 166 15.28 2.28 8.01
C GLY A 166 15.51 3.46 8.96
N GLY A 167 15.55 3.22 10.25
CA GLY A 167 15.92 4.21 11.27
C GLY A 167 17.43 4.45 11.33
N GLN A 168 17.86 5.55 11.98
CA GLN A 168 19.28 5.85 12.27
C GLN A 168 19.44 6.61 13.58
N GLY A 169 20.20 6.04 14.49
CA GLY A 169 20.43 6.69 15.78
C GLY A 169 19.10 7.05 16.47
N ALA A 170 18.97 8.27 16.94
CA ALA A 170 17.75 8.77 17.57
C ALA A 170 16.59 9.06 16.59
N SER A 171 16.79 8.86 15.29
CA SER A 171 15.78 9.13 14.27
C SER A 171 15.19 7.83 13.71
N GLY A 172 13.87 7.73 13.76
CA GLY A 172 13.14 6.63 13.10
C GLY A 172 13.07 6.84 11.60
N GLY A 173 13.00 5.76 10.83
CA GLY A 173 12.73 5.78 9.39
C GLY A 173 11.34 6.28 9.09
N SER A 174 11.14 6.78 7.89
CA SER A 174 9.85 7.29 7.42
C SER A 174 8.94 6.20 6.86
N GLY A 175 7.65 6.40 7.01
CA GLY A 175 6.64 5.45 6.54
C GLY A 175 6.46 5.45 5.03
N GLY A 176 6.10 4.33 4.45
CA GLY A 176 5.72 4.22 3.04
C GLY A 176 4.35 4.84 2.76
N GLY A 177 4.13 5.31 1.55
CA GLY A 177 2.84 5.77 1.05
C GLY A 177 1.79 4.66 1.12
N GLY A 178 0.55 5.03 1.39
CA GLY A 178 -0.56 4.09 1.48
C GLY A 178 -1.02 3.56 0.14
N ALA A 179 -2.15 2.87 0.16
CA ALA A 179 -2.78 2.31 -1.01
C ALA A 179 -4.27 2.69 -1.04
N ILE A 180 -4.72 3.21 -2.18
CA ILE A 180 -6.10 3.62 -2.40
C ILE A 180 -6.61 3.13 -3.75
N LEU A 181 -7.80 2.56 -3.75
CA LEU A 181 -8.61 2.32 -4.91
C LEU A 181 -9.81 3.27 -4.86
N ILE A 182 -10.02 4.02 -5.95
CA ILE A 182 -11.20 4.85 -6.15
C ILE A 182 -11.98 4.28 -7.33
N ALA A 183 -13.24 3.91 -7.11
CA ALA A 183 -14.09 3.38 -8.16
C ALA A 183 -15.41 4.14 -8.27
N SER A 184 -15.87 4.34 -9.50
CA SER A 184 -17.12 5.03 -9.82
C SER A 184 -17.86 4.30 -10.94
N ASN A 185 -19.20 4.22 -10.84
CA ASN A 185 -20.02 3.68 -11.92
C ASN A 185 -20.11 4.64 -13.13
N THR A 186 -19.71 5.91 -12.96
CA THR A 186 -19.84 6.95 -13.98
C THR A 186 -18.53 7.58 -14.38
N LYS A 187 -17.94 8.43 -13.54
CA LYS A 187 -16.67 9.10 -13.85
C LYS A 187 -15.83 9.39 -12.60
N ILE A 188 -14.52 9.51 -12.81
CA ILE A 188 -13.58 10.12 -11.86
C ILE A 188 -12.97 11.33 -12.53
N GLU A 189 -13.12 12.50 -11.91
CA GLU A 189 -12.60 13.79 -12.37
C GLU A 189 -11.65 14.37 -11.33
N VAL A 190 -10.41 14.67 -11.73
CA VAL A 190 -9.43 15.38 -10.89
C VAL A 190 -9.22 16.75 -11.52
N SER A 191 -9.79 17.80 -10.91
CA SER A 191 -9.85 19.15 -11.47
C SER A 191 -9.15 20.17 -10.58
N GLY A 192 -7.86 20.36 -10.78
CA GLY A 192 -7.02 21.25 -9.97
C GLY A 192 -6.64 20.71 -8.60
N GLY A 193 -6.97 19.44 -8.33
CA GLY A 193 -6.70 18.74 -7.08
C GLY A 193 -5.70 17.59 -7.25
N GLY A 194 -5.55 16.78 -6.19
CA GLY A 194 -4.58 15.69 -6.17
C GLY A 194 -5.03 14.43 -5.44
N ILE A 195 -4.42 13.31 -5.82
CA ILE A 195 -4.48 12.05 -5.07
C ILE A 195 -3.06 11.68 -4.70
N TRP A 196 -2.76 11.69 -3.41
CA TRP A 196 -1.41 11.52 -2.90
C TRP A 196 -1.25 10.23 -2.11
N ALA A 197 -0.29 9.41 -2.54
CA ALA A 197 0.20 8.23 -1.85
C ALA A 197 1.74 8.31 -1.74
N ILE A 198 2.23 9.44 -1.23
CA ILE A 198 3.64 9.79 -1.21
C ILE A 198 4.33 9.07 -0.05
N GLY A 199 5.57 8.60 -0.24
CA GLY A 199 6.39 8.10 0.84
C GLY A 199 6.83 9.23 1.79
N GLY A 200 6.87 8.96 3.09
CA GLY A 200 7.37 9.91 4.08
C GLY A 200 8.80 10.35 3.76
N GLN A 201 9.08 11.65 3.92
CA GLN A 201 10.34 12.26 3.51
C GLN A 201 11.55 11.64 4.23
N SER A 202 12.68 11.62 3.55
CA SER A 202 13.96 11.27 4.15
C SER A 202 14.40 12.33 5.16
N PHE A 203 15.09 11.94 6.23
CA PHE A 203 15.80 12.89 7.05
C PHE A 203 17.14 13.25 6.38
N ASP A 204 17.48 14.54 6.45
CA ASP A 204 18.75 15.04 5.91
C ASP A 204 19.78 15.01 7.03
N TRP A 205 20.74 14.11 6.92
CA TRP A 205 21.86 14.07 7.81
C TRP A 205 23.17 14.11 6.99
N ALA A 206 23.96 15.13 7.23
CA ALA A 206 25.25 15.36 6.52
C ALA A 206 25.11 15.38 4.99
N GLY A 207 23.99 15.83 4.44
CA GLY A 207 23.73 15.87 2.99
C GLY A 207 23.27 14.55 2.39
N ASN A 208 23.12 13.48 3.19
CA ASN A 208 22.58 12.21 2.75
C ASN A 208 21.12 12.08 3.18
N ARG A 209 20.21 12.11 2.21
CA ARG A 209 18.78 11.94 2.44
C ARG A 209 18.42 10.46 2.41
N GLU A 210 18.31 9.86 3.59
CA GLU A 210 18.20 8.42 3.78
C GLU A 210 17.07 8.08 4.76
N GLY A 211 16.68 6.81 4.85
CA GLY A 211 15.60 6.37 5.71
C GLY A 211 14.21 6.80 5.23
N GLY A 212 14.08 7.18 3.97
CA GLY A 212 12.82 7.61 3.37
C GLY A 212 11.88 6.47 3.03
N GLY A 213 10.57 6.72 3.10
CA GLY A 213 9.53 5.78 2.70
C GLY A 213 9.35 5.70 1.19
N ALA A 214 8.99 4.53 0.67
CA ALA A 214 8.61 4.35 -0.72
C ALA A 214 7.23 4.95 -1.01
N GLY A 215 6.99 5.33 -2.27
CA GLY A 215 5.66 5.72 -2.75
C GLY A 215 4.66 4.58 -2.70
N GLY A 216 3.40 4.91 -2.53
CA GLY A 216 2.30 3.96 -2.38
C GLY A 216 1.66 3.53 -3.69
N ALA A 217 0.37 3.21 -3.66
CA ALA A 217 -0.40 2.74 -4.81
C ALA A 217 -1.72 3.51 -4.96
N VAL A 218 -2.01 3.93 -6.19
CA VAL A 218 -3.31 4.53 -6.55
C VAL A 218 -3.90 3.76 -7.73
N ARG A 219 -5.12 3.24 -7.55
CA ARG A 219 -5.89 2.62 -8.62
C ARG A 219 -7.21 3.37 -8.83
N LEU A 220 -7.46 3.79 -10.06
CA LEU A 220 -8.69 4.46 -10.47
C LEU A 220 -9.46 3.56 -11.42
N VAL A 221 -10.76 3.35 -11.16
CA VAL A 221 -11.63 2.50 -11.98
C VAL A 221 -12.95 3.21 -12.26
N ALA A 222 -13.20 3.59 -13.52
CA ALA A 222 -14.46 4.19 -13.95
C ALA A 222 -14.60 4.12 -15.48
N PRO A 223 -15.83 4.26 -16.04
CA PRO A 223 -16.02 4.37 -17.47
C PRO A 223 -15.21 5.52 -18.12
N ALA A 224 -15.10 6.65 -17.41
CA ALA A 224 -14.35 7.83 -17.83
C ALA A 224 -13.49 8.37 -16.69
N ILE A 225 -12.22 8.65 -16.95
CA ILE A 225 -11.25 9.17 -15.97
C ILE A 225 -10.48 10.29 -16.65
N GLY A 226 -10.44 11.47 -16.01
CA GLY A 226 -9.70 12.60 -16.57
C GLY A 226 -9.57 13.76 -15.62
N GLY A 227 -8.89 14.79 -16.06
CA GLY A 227 -8.68 16.03 -15.32
C GLY A 227 -9.05 17.24 -16.15
N ALA A 228 -9.39 18.33 -15.48
CA ALA A 228 -9.60 19.63 -16.10
C ALA A 228 -8.72 20.66 -15.38
N GLY A 229 -7.70 21.18 -16.07
CA GLY A 229 -6.84 22.26 -15.56
C GLY A 229 -5.46 21.80 -15.06
N GLY A 230 -4.52 22.76 -15.01
CA GLY A 230 -3.07 22.54 -14.95
C GLY A 230 -2.46 22.04 -13.64
N SER A 231 -3.25 21.75 -12.61
CA SER A 231 -2.73 21.28 -11.29
C SER A 231 -3.24 19.90 -10.90
N SER A 232 -3.91 19.18 -11.80
CA SER A 232 -4.43 17.85 -11.51
C SER A 232 -3.32 16.82 -11.45
N GLU A 233 -3.16 16.13 -10.32
CA GLU A 233 -2.03 15.22 -10.09
C GLU A 233 -2.45 13.93 -9.40
N VAL A 234 -1.82 12.82 -9.78
CA VAL A 234 -1.75 11.59 -8.98
C VAL A 234 -0.29 11.34 -8.64
N ASN A 235 0.03 11.40 -7.34
CA ASN A 235 1.40 11.36 -6.87
C ASN A 235 1.65 10.15 -5.96
N CYS A 236 2.46 9.22 -6.45
CA CYS A 236 2.98 8.04 -5.74
C CYS A 236 4.52 8.08 -5.67
N SER A 237 5.12 9.27 -5.55
CA SER A 237 6.58 9.37 -5.39
C SER A 237 7.03 8.80 -4.05
N GLY A 238 8.18 8.17 -4.03
CA GLY A 238 8.92 7.94 -2.80
C GLY A 238 9.63 9.21 -2.34
N ALA A 239 10.17 9.17 -1.12
CA ALA A 239 11.17 10.14 -0.68
C ALA A 239 12.39 10.13 -1.63
N LEU A 240 13.28 11.10 -1.50
CA LEU A 240 14.50 11.09 -2.29
C LEU A 240 15.27 9.78 -2.07
N HIS A 241 15.69 9.13 -3.15
CA HIS A 241 16.34 7.82 -3.19
C HIS A 241 15.47 6.62 -2.74
N ALA A 242 14.21 6.84 -2.37
CA ALA A 242 13.26 5.76 -2.10
C ALA A 242 12.57 5.26 -3.38
N GLY A 243 12.00 4.08 -3.30
CA GLY A 243 11.29 3.48 -4.43
C GLY A 243 10.03 4.27 -4.80
N THR A 244 9.83 4.48 -6.09
CA THR A 244 8.62 5.08 -6.63
C THR A 244 7.45 4.10 -6.54
N GLY A 245 6.27 4.60 -6.26
CA GLY A 245 5.02 3.82 -6.21
C GLY A 245 4.39 3.55 -7.57
N ARG A 246 3.18 3.02 -7.56
CA ARG A 246 2.46 2.57 -8.74
C ARG A 246 1.11 3.27 -8.90
N ILE A 247 0.75 3.56 -10.14
CA ILE A 247 -0.53 4.15 -10.52
C ILE A 247 -1.17 3.27 -11.59
N ARG A 248 -2.45 2.94 -11.42
CA ARG A 248 -3.23 2.19 -12.39
C ARG A 248 -4.53 2.93 -12.70
N ILE A 249 -4.83 3.05 -13.98
CA ILE A 249 -6.07 3.65 -14.48
C ILE A 249 -6.77 2.59 -15.32
N ASP A 250 -7.94 2.17 -14.89
CA ASP A 250 -8.80 1.23 -15.62
C ASP A 250 -10.07 1.95 -16.07
N GLY A 251 -10.07 2.37 -17.34
CA GLY A 251 -11.15 3.16 -17.96
C GLY A 251 -10.70 3.92 -19.20
N THR A 252 -11.63 4.68 -19.80
CA THR A 252 -11.27 5.63 -20.86
C THR A 252 -10.57 6.83 -20.24
N TYR A 253 -9.27 6.95 -20.48
CA TYR A 253 -8.47 8.08 -19.98
C TYR A 253 -8.63 9.28 -20.92
N LEU A 254 -9.19 10.37 -20.37
CA LEU A 254 -9.51 11.60 -21.13
C LEU A 254 -8.37 12.64 -21.10
N GLY A 255 -7.26 12.34 -20.42
CA GLY A 255 -6.14 13.28 -20.27
C GLY A 255 -6.30 14.24 -19.08
N GLY A 256 -5.41 15.22 -18.96
CA GLY A 256 -5.48 16.32 -18.00
C GLY A 256 -5.02 16.00 -16.59
N ILE A 257 -4.48 14.80 -16.32
CA ILE A 257 -3.88 14.43 -15.03
C ILE A 257 -2.39 14.17 -15.23
N SER A 258 -1.54 14.79 -14.41
CA SER A 258 -0.12 14.48 -14.32
C SER A 258 0.10 13.30 -13.38
N PHE A 259 1.10 12.47 -13.69
CA PHE A 259 1.43 11.28 -12.90
C PHE A 259 2.86 11.34 -12.39
N ASN A 260 3.02 11.30 -11.08
CA ASN A 260 4.31 11.12 -10.43
C ASN A 260 4.34 9.72 -9.79
N GLY A 261 4.74 8.74 -10.58
CA GLY A 261 4.69 7.32 -10.24
C GLY A 261 4.80 6.45 -11.49
N LEU A 262 4.87 5.12 -11.29
CA LEU A 262 4.85 4.17 -12.41
C LEU A 262 3.41 3.97 -12.89
N ALA A 263 2.98 4.86 -13.79
CA ALA A 263 1.60 4.90 -14.28
C ALA A 263 1.36 3.92 -15.43
N GLN A 264 0.18 3.30 -15.43
CA GLN A 264 -0.32 2.44 -16.49
C GLN A 264 -1.82 2.61 -16.69
N VAL A 265 -2.26 2.60 -17.94
CA VAL A 265 -3.65 2.64 -18.35
C VAL A 265 -4.06 1.26 -18.85
N GLY A 266 -5.26 0.83 -18.51
CA GLY A 266 -5.85 -0.44 -18.93
C GLY A 266 -7.37 -0.43 -18.86
N GLN A 267 -7.94 -1.62 -18.90
CA GLN A 267 -9.40 -1.83 -18.89
C GLN A 267 -9.78 -3.01 -17.99
N ASN A 268 -9.10 -3.17 -16.85
CA ASN A 268 -9.51 -4.16 -15.86
C ASN A 268 -10.58 -3.57 -14.94
N PHE A 269 -11.84 -3.79 -15.26
CA PHE A 269 -12.99 -3.25 -14.50
C PHE A 269 -13.37 -4.09 -13.28
N VAL A 270 -12.62 -5.14 -12.97
CA VAL A 270 -12.81 -5.87 -11.71
C VAL A 270 -12.27 -4.99 -10.58
N VAL A 271 -13.16 -4.33 -9.85
CA VAL A 271 -12.81 -3.42 -8.74
C VAL A 271 -12.26 -4.21 -7.57
N ILE A 272 -13.03 -5.17 -7.08
CA ILE A 272 -12.61 -6.09 -6.02
C ILE A 272 -12.88 -7.52 -6.52
N PRO A 273 -11.85 -8.36 -6.69
CA PRO A 273 -12.05 -9.75 -7.06
C PRO A 273 -12.93 -10.50 -6.05
N ALA A 274 -13.84 -11.33 -6.53
CA ALA A 274 -14.77 -12.09 -5.68
C ALA A 274 -14.04 -13.08 -4.75
N ALA A 275 -12.91 -13.63 -5.21
CA ALA A 275 -12.03 -14.47 -4.41
C ALA A 275 -10.63 -13.83 -4.41
N GLN A 276 -10.15 -13.42 -3.24
CA GLN A 276 -8.78 -12.95 -3.07
C GLN A 276 -7.95 -14.02 -2.37
N PRO A 277 -6.76 -14.34 -2.87
CA PRO A 277 -5.83 -15.15 -2.12
C PRO A 277 -5.54 -14.53 -0.76
N SER A 278 -5.39 -15.34 0.26
CA SER A 278 -5.09 -14.87 1.60
C SER A 278 -3.93 -15.64 2.23
N LEU A 279 -3.08 -14.89 2.94
CA LEU A 279 -2.01 -15.40 3.77
C LEU A 279 -2.27 -14.90 5.19
N ARG A 280 -2.33 -15.81 6.17
CA ARG A 280 -2.65 -15.48 7.56
C ARG A 280 -1.73 -16.23 8.52
N PHE A 281 -1.38 -15.58 9.63
CA PHE A 281 -0.87 -16.28 10.81
C PHE A 281 -2.05 -16.97 11.51
N ILE A 282 -1.89 -18.23 11.85
CA ILE A 282 -2.89 -19.01 12.62
C ILE A 282 -2.36 -19.44 13.97
N GLU A 283 -1.02 -19.40 14.17
CA GLU A 283 -0.35 -19.66 15.43
C GLU A 283 0.99 -18.90 15.47
N ALA A 284 1.38 -18.43 16.64
CA ALA A 284 2.72 -17.91 16.89
C ALA A 284 3.17 -18.27 18.30
N ALA A 285 4.40 -18.74 18.44
CA ALA A 285 5.00 -19.17 19.72
C ALA A 285 4.10 -20.13 20.53
N GLY A 286 3.45 -21.07 19.84
CA GLY A 286 2.54 -22.05 20.45
C GLY A 286 1.17 -21.50 20.85
N GLN A 287 0.86 -20.23 20.55
CA GLN A 287 -0.42 -19.61 20.87
C GLN A 287 -1.25 -19.45 19.59
N ALA A 288 -2.49 -19.94 19.60
CA ALA A 288 -3.41 -19.82 18.47
C ALA A 288 -3.79 -18.36 18.22
N ILE A 289 -3.82 -17.98 16.94
CA ILE A 289 -4.28 -16.65 16.49
C ILE A 289 -5.69 -16.80 15.91
N PRO A 290 -6.70 -16.06 16.43
CA PRO A 290 -8.05 -16.12 15.93
C PRO A 290 -8.11 -15.75 14.43
N VAL A 291 -8.95 -16.47 13.67
CA VAL A 291 -9.07 -16.27 12.20
C VAL A 291 -9.65 -14.90 11.87
N ASP A 292 -10.47 -14.36 12.74
CA ASP A 292 -11.13 -13.07 12.65
C ASP A 292 -10.48 -12.00 13.52
N ALA A 293 -9.20 -12.20 13.90
CA ALA A 293 -8.46 -11.20 14.66
C ALA A 293 -8.42 -9.86 13.91
N GLY A 294 -9.25 -8.92 14.35
CA GLY A 294 -9.37 -7.58 13.80
C GLY A 294 -8.29 -6.61 14.23
N ASN A 295 -7.26 -7.10 14.97
CA ASN A 295 -6.20 -6.27 15.54
C ASN A 295 -4.84 -6.97 15.47
N THR A 296 -3.78 -6.18 15.61
CA THR A 296 -2.44 -6.71 15.84
C THR A 296 -2.43 -7.55 17.11
N ILE A 297 -2.07 -8.82 17.01
CA ILE A 297 -1.95 -9.71 18.15
C ILE A 297 -0.61 -9.46 18.85
N ARG A 298 -0.66 -9.17 20.15
CA ARG A 298 0.52 -9.05 21.01
C ARG A 298 0.65 -10.30 21.85
N LEU A 299 1.78 -11.00 21.70
CA LEU A 299 2.11 -12.16 22.49
C LEU A 299 3.23 -11.78 23.48
N ASN A 300 3.01 -12.05 24.78
CA ASN A 300 4.02 -11.85 25.80
C ASN A 300 4.70 -13.19 26.09
N LEU A 301 5.98 -13.29 25.78
CA LEU A 301 6.77 -14.47 26.09
C LEU A 301 7.47 -14.32 27.46
N SER A 302 7.65 -15.46 28.16
CA SER A 302 8.47 -15.49 29.37
C SER A 302 9.89 -15.02 29.06
N ARG A 303 10.58 -14.40 30.04
CA ARG A 303 11.99 -14.03 29.92
C ARG A 303 12.91 -15.27 29.75
N THR A 304 12.42 -16.45 30.10
CA THR A 304 13.12 -17.75 29.95
C THR A 304 12.70 -18.48 28.68
N ALA A 305 11.82 -17.91 27.87
CA ALA A 305 11.40 -18.52 26.59
C ALA A 305 12.61 -18.63 25.65
N SER A 306 12.61 -19.68 24.83
CA SER A 306 13.59 -19.83 23.77
C SER A 306 13.48 -18.65 22.80
N THR A 307 14.61 -18.17 22.29
CA THR A 307 14.64 -17.19 21.20
C THR A 307 14.15 -17.81 19.89
N ASN A 308 14.33 -19.13 19.72
CA ASN A 308 13.79 -19.85 18.57
C ASN A 308 12.32 -20.18 18.84
N GLN A 309 11.46 -19.61 18.02
CA GLN A 309 10.02 -19.78 18.08
C GLN A 309 9.48 -20.29 16.73
N THR A 310 8.22 -20.67 16.70
CA THR A 310 7.55 -21.07 15.47
C THR A 310 6.38 -20.13 15.18
N VAL A 311 6.14 -19.89 13.90
CA VAL A 311 4.91 -19.30 13.41
C VAL A 311 4.25 -20.26 12.41
N LYS A 312 2.94 -20.41 12.51
CA LYS A 312 2.17 -21.22 11.59
C LYS A 312 1.33 -20.33 10.68
N LEU A 313 1.44 -20.55 9.40
CA LEU A 313 0.78 -19.80 8.35
C LEU A 313 -0.26 -20.66 7.65
N ARG A 314 -1.36 -20.04 7.25
CA ARG A 314 -2.36 -20.64 6.33
C ARG A 314 -2.46 -19.78 5.09
N LEU A 315 -2.39 -20.45 3.94
CA LEU A 315 -2.66 -19.89 2.62
C LEU A 315 -4.00 -20.41 2.13
N ALA A 316 -4.74 -19.57 1.41
CA ALA A 316 -5.96 -19.96 0.71
C ALA A 316 -6.10 -19.21 -0.61
N GLY A 317 -6.66 -19.86 -1.63
CA GLY A 317 -6.94 -19.25 -2.93
C GLY A 317 -5.74 -19.00 -3.84
N PHE A 318 -4.56 -19.46 -3.47
CA PHE A 318 -3.37 -19.47 -4.34
C PHE A 318 -3.33 -20.72 -5.19
N THR A 319 -2.49 -20.73 -6.23
CA THR A 319 -2.25 -21.89 -7.11
C THR A 319 -0.75 -22.13 -7.28
N GLY A 320 -0.36 -23.38 -7.48
CA GLY A 320 1.04 -23.75 -7.72
C GLY A 320 1.94 -23.62 -6.50
N PHE A 321 3.19 -23.30 -6.71
CA PHE A 321 4.17 -23.08 -5.66
C PHE A 321 4.19 -21.60 -5.28
N VAL A 322 4.00 -21.30 -4.00
CA VAL A 322 3.89 -19.93 -3.48
C VAL A 322 5.07 -19.65 -2.55
N PRO A 323 6.02 -18.80 -2.95
CA PRO A 323 7.07 -18.37 -2.05
C PRO A 323 6.50 -17.41 -1.00
N VAL A 324 6.74 -17.72 0.27
CA VAL A 324 6.36 -16.90 1.41
C VAL A 324 7.60 -16.46 2.15
N THR A 325 7.73 -15.17 2.36
CA THR A 325 8.75 -14.59 3.22
C THR A 325 8.13 -14.27 4.58
N VAL A 326 8.76 -14.73 5.64
CA VAL A 326 8.48 -14.34 7.03
C VAL A 326 9.63 -13.48 7.52
N ALA A 327 9.34 -12.27 7.97
CA ALA A 327 10.32 -11.35 8.52
C ALA A 327 10.08 -11.14 10.02
N VAL A 328 11.14 -11.16 10.79
CA VAL A 328 11.17 -10.70 12.19
C VAL A 328 11.89 -9.36 12.21
N LEU A 329 11.20 -8.33 12.69
CA LEU A 329 11.68 -6.96 12.77
C LEU A 329 11.75 -6.56 14.26
N PRO A 330 12.91 -6.72 14.91
CA PRO A 330 13.14 -6.20 16.25
C PRO A 330 13.13 -4.66 16.23
N GLU A 331 12.73 -4.04 17.34
CA GLU A 331 12.71 -2.56 17.41
C GLU A 331 14.12 -1.96 17.31
N GLU A 332 15.11 -2.58 17.93
CA GLU A 332 16.48 -2.06 18.03
C GLU A 332 17.51 -3.12 17.62
N ALA A 333 17.28 -3.82 16.52
CA ALA A 333 18.24 -4.75 15.93
C ALA A 333 17.93 -5.00 14.45
N ALA A 334 18.90 -5.59 13.75
CA ALA A 334 18.70 -6.00 12.36
C ALA A 334 17.58 -7.03 12.21
N SER A 335 16.77 -6.92 11.17
CA SER A 335 15.73 -7.90 10.86
C SER A 335 16.32 -9.22 10.37
N SER A 336 15.58 -10.30 10.60
CA SER A 336 15.84 -11.58 9.97
C SER A 336 14.69 -11.97 9.03
N ARG A 337 15.00 -12.71 7.97
CA ARG A 337 14.02 -13.14 6.96
C ARG A 337 14.22 -14.61 6.67
N VAL A 338 13.11 -15.34 6.65
CA VAL A 338 13.04 -16.75 6.24
C VAL A 338 12.14 -16.87 5.04
N VAL A 339 12.61 -17.48 3.97
CA VAL A 339 11.80 -17.76 2.77
C VAL A 339 11.46 -19.24 2.78
N THR A 340 10.20 -19.55 2.61
CA THR A 340 9.69 -20.91 2.45
C THR A 340 8.80 -20.97 1.22
N GLU A 341 8.72 -22.12 0.59
CA GLU A 341 7.84 -22.36 -0.55
C GLU A 341 6.73 -23.32 -0.16
N ILE A 342 5.49 -22.96 -0.47
CA ILE A 342 4.31 -23.72 -0.11
C ILE A 342 3.64 -24.23 -1.37
N ASN A 343 3.48 -25.54 -1.48
CA ASN A 343 2.80 -26.16 -2.61
C ASN A 343 1.29 -26.12 -2.42
N MET A 344 0.62 -25.32 -3.27
CA MET A 344 -0.83 -25.18 -3.32
C MET A 344 -1.49 -26.03 -4.42
N ALA A 345 -0.70 -26.79 -5.20
CA ALA A 345 -1.22 -27.57 -6.32
C ALA A 345 -2.29 -28.59 -5.84
N GLY A 346 -3.50 -28.45 -6.37
CA GLY A 346 -4.64 -29.30 -6.01
C GLY A 346 -5.27 -29.03 -4.63
N ASN A 347 -4.81 -28.01 -3.91
CA ASN A 347 -5.32 -27.67 -2.58
C ASN A 347 -5.95 -26.28 -2.56
N ALA A 348 -7.17 -26.15 -2.02
CA ALA A 348 -7.81 -24.85 -1.79
C ALA A 348 -7.13 -24.10 -0.64
N THR A 349 -6.54 -24.81 0.33
CA THR A 349 -5.80 -24.26 1.47
C THR A 349 -4.58 -25.11 1.77
N ALA A 350 -3.52 -24.48 2.26
CA ALA A 350 -2.35 -25.18 2.81
C ALA A 350 -1.83 -24.46 4.07
N GLU A 351 -1.19 -25.21 4.94
CA GLU A 351 -0.56 -24.68 6.15
C GLU A 351 0.92 -25.04 6.16
N THR A 352 1.71 -24.15 6.75
CA THR A 352 3.14 -24.38 6.98
C THR A 352 3.58 -23.82 8.31
N THR A 353 4.61 -24.42 8.89
CA THR A 353 5.27 -23.91 10.10
C THR A 353 6.65 -23.40 9.73
N VAL A 354 6.96 -22.19 10.16
CA VAL A 354 8.25 -21.52 9.92
C VAL A 354 8.92 -21.26 11.24
N ASN A 355 10.20 -21.64 11.36
CA ASN A 355 11.03 -21.30 12.51
C ASN A 355 11.51 -19.84 12.36
N VAL A 356 11.38 -19.08 13.43
CA VAL A 356 11.81 -17.69 13.52
C VAL A 356 12.68 -17.49 14.75
N THR A 357 13.68 -16.62 14.66
CA THR A 357 14.53 -16.26 15.81
C THR A 357 14.16 -14.87 16.27
N LEU A 358 13.74 -14.74 17.53
CA LEU A 358 13.40 -13.49 18.17
C LEU A 358 14.62 -12.90 18.86
N THR A 359 14.73 -11.57 18.85
CA THR A 359 15.73 -10.86 19.67
C THR A 359 15.19 -10.68 21.08
N PRO A 360 15.89 -11.19 22.12
CA PRO A 360 15.40 -11.13 23.50
C PRO A 360 15.39 -9.69 24.03
N GLY A 361 14.47 -9.43 24.94
CA GLY A 361 14.42 -8.17 25.69
C GLY A 361 13.80 -6.99 24.96
N MET A 362 13.30 -7.19 23.74
CA MET A 362 12.67 -6.13 22.96
C MET A 362 11.42 -6.62 22.23
N VAL A 363 10.64 -5.68 21.69
CA VAL A 363 9.49 -5.99 20.84
C VAL A 363 9.98 -6.48 19.49
N ASN A 364 9.47 -7.63 19.05
CA ASN A 364 9.72 -8.19 17.73
C ASN A 364 8.41 -8.17 16.94
N ARG A 365 8.38 -7.46 15.81
CA ARG A 365 7.25 -7.50 14.88
C ARG A 365 7.48 -8.63 13.89
N ILE A 366 6.46 -9.45 13.65
CA ILE A 366 6.52 -10.52 12.67
C ILE A 366 5.57 -10.18 11.53
N GLN A 367 6.09 -10.17 10.32
CA GLN A 367 5.34 -9.93 9.10
C GLN A 367 5.55 -11.08 8.12
N ALA A 368 4.53 -11.35 7.29
CA ALA A 368 4.65 -12.33 6.21
C ALA A 368 4.01 -11.78 4.94
N TRP A 369 4.60 -12.13 3.80
CA TRP A 369 4.07 -11.79 2.48
C TRP A 369 4.44 -12.84 1.45
N THR A 370 3.68 -12.89 0.37
CA THR A 370 4.01 -13.64 -0.86
C THR A 370 4.69 -12.70 -1.86
N GLN A 371 5.53 -13.24 -2.71
CA GLN A 371 6.17 -12.50 -3.82
C GLN A 371 5.32 -12.51 -5.08
#